data_d3f82d5eae18449787cb2694dee0cdcf
#
_entry.id   d3f82d5eae18449787cb2694dee0cdcf
#
_cell.length_a   1.000
_cell.length_b   1.000
_cell.length_c   1.000
_cell.angle_alpha   90.00
_cell.angle_beta   90.00
_cell.angle_gamma   90.00
#
_symmetry.space_group_name_H-M   'P 1'
#
loop_
_entity.id
_entity.type
_entity.pdbx_description
1 polymer ?
#
loop_
_entity_poly.entity_id
_entity_poly.type
_entity_poly.pdbx_seq_one_letter_code
_entity_poly.pdbx_strand_id
1 'polypeptide(L)'
;MTMTTHVAGPPTGQLRLDGAAAAPRVHQAGPLTVIGLTVAATLSVFPLYWMVVIASRTNASAYEWPPALLPGGNLGENVQRVLDNSDAAILKGIFNSFVAAGTITISTVFFSAIAGFAFAKLRFRGRNALLIAILLTMMIPVQLNIVPLYRLMIELGWLNDIKAVIVPFLISGFGIFLMRQYTLQSVPDELIEAARVDGCSTWRIFRHVVAPALRPAAAVLGLLTFMQYWNEFFWPFIVLADPSNPTVQVSLKTLNSAYHQDLAQIFAGTLIATLPLAVIFVLFFRQIIRGIMEGGVKG
;
A
#
# COMPACT_ATOMS: atom_id res chain seq x y z
N MET A 1 61.12 52.64 49.62
CA MET A 1 59.99 53.15 48.74
C MET A 1 59.60 52.02 47.82
N THR A 2 58.76 51.15 48.28
CA THR A 2 58.32 49.91 47.62
C THR A 2 56.89 50.03 47.23
N MET A 3 56.63 50.18 45.92
CA MET A 3 55.27 50.16 45.35
C MET A 3 54.79 48.73 45.21
N THR A 4 53.70 48.37 45.90
CA THR A 4 52.93 47.14 45.74
C THR A 4 51.84 47.41 44.76
N THR A 5 51.89 46.77 43.59
CA THR A 5 50.84 46.76 42.61
C THR A 5 49.76 45.69 42.94
N HIS A 6 48.58 46.14 43.26
CA HIS A 6 47.37 45.25 43.39
C HIS A 6 46.94 44.86 42.00
N VAL A 7 46.97 43.55 41.71
CA VAL A 7 46.32 42.95 40.53
C VAL A 7 44.90 42.59 40.93
N ALA A 8 43.92 43.28 40.36
CA ALA A 8 42.50 42.92 40.51
C ALA A 8 42.16 41.73 39.61
N GLY A 9 41.67 40.64 40.20
CA GLY A 9 41.18 39.46 39.46
C GLY A 9 39.82 39.79 38.73
N PRO A 10 39.56 39.07 37.64
CA PRO A 10 38.36 39.30 36.87
C PRO A 10 37.09 38.87 37.62
N PRO A 11 35.95 39.54 37.41
CA PRO A 11 34.69 39.22 38.09
C PRO A 11 34.16 37.86 37.58
N THR A 12 33.91 36.98 38.52
CA THR A 12 33.18 35.71 38.28
C THR A 12 31.73 35.99 37.93
N GLY A 13 31.43 36.22 36.65
CA GLY A 13 30.06 36.28 36.14
C GLY A 13 29.49 34.88 36.20
N GLN A 14 28.56 34.65 37.12
CA GLN A 14 27.71 33.46 37.11
C GLN A 14 26.82 33.54 35.85
N LEU A 15 27.13 32.68 34.85
CA LEU A 15 26.22 32.38 33.73
C LEU A 15 24.97 31.75 34.33
N ARG A 16 23.92 32.57 34.48
CA ARG A 16 22.56 32.06 34.68
C ARG A 16 22.15 31.29 33.45
N LEU A 17 22.11 29.98 33.54
CA LEU A 17 21.46 29.08 32.60
C LEU A 17 19.93 29.12 32.81
N ASP A 18 19.34 30.31 32.69
CA ASP A 18 17.89 30.46 32.66
C ASP A 18 17.40 30.32 31.21
N GLY A 19 17.44 29.10 30.72
CA GLY A 19 16.96 28.72 29.40
C GLY A 19 16.54 27.26 29.36
N ALA A 20 15.76 26.83 30.38
CA ALA A 20 15.02 25.60 30.22
C ALA A 20 14.02 25.83 29.07
N ALA A 21 14.38 25.41 27.86
CA ALA A 21 13.49 25.36 26.71
C ALA A 21 12.22 24.61 27.17
N ALA A 22 11.13 25.37 27.30
CA ALA A 22 9.83 24.79 27.63
C ALA A 22 9.55 23.69 26.61
N ALA A 23 9.43 22.45 27.08
CA ALA A 23 9.01 21.33 26.25
C ALA A 23 7.78 21.75 25.44
N PRO A 24 7.73 21.46 24.13
CA PRO A 24 6.59 21.87 23.31
C PRO A 24 5.32 21.33 23.95
N ARG A 25 4.45 22.25 24.37
CA ARG A 25 3.14 21.90 24.94
C ARG A 25 2.41 21.15 23.85
N VAL A 26 2.20 19.84 24.02
CA VAL A 26 1.29 19.07 23.21
C VAL A 26 -0.06 19.79 23.32
N HIS A 27 -0.47 20.44 22.24
CA HIS A 27 -1.76 21.13 22.19
C HIS A 27 -2.83 20.05 22.37
N GLN A 28 -3.48 20.03 23.51
CA GLN A 28 -4.65 19.18 23.70
C GLN A 28 -5.69 19.59 22.66
N ALA A 29 -6.16 18.61 21.87
CA ALA A 29 -7.15 18.87 20.85
C ALA A 29 -8.40 19.51 21.49
N GLY A 30 -8.81 20.65 20.99
CA GLY A 30 -10.02 21.32 21.47
C GLY A 30 -11.26 20.45 21.26
N PRO A 31 -12.35 20.68 22.02
CA PRO A 31 -13.57 19.86 21.91
C PRO A 31 -14.14 19.82 20.49
N LEU A 32 -14.06 20.90 19.72
CA LEU A 32 -14.48 20.94 18.33
C LEU A 32 -13.63 20.01 17.44
N THR A 33 -12.33 19.93 17.69
CA THR A 33 -11.43 19.01 16.96
C THR A 33 -11.79 17.56 17.28
N VAL A 34 -12.06 17.25 18.54
CA VAL A 34 -12.48 15.89 18.95
C VAL A 34 -13.81 15.51 18.30
N ILE A 35 -14.79 16.41 18.34
CA ILE A 35 -16.10 16.19 17.69
C ILE A 35 -15.91 15.97 16.20
N GLY A 36 -15.14 16.82 15.51
CA GLY A 36 -14.89 16.70 14.08
C GLY A 36 -14.21 15.36 13.72
N LEU A 37 -13.21 14.94 14.50
CA LEU A 37 -12.54 13.66 14.32
C LEU A 37 -13.47 12.46 14.56
N THR A 38 -14.33 12.56 15.60
CA THR A 38 -15.31 11.49 15.89
C THR A 38 -16.34 11.36 14.78
N VAL A 39 -16.87 12.47 14.27
CA VAL A 39 -17.80 12.46 13.13
C VAL A 39 -17.13 11.88 11.88
N ALA A 40 -15.91 12.34 11.56
CA ALA A 40 -15.17 11.82 10.42
C ALA A 40 -14.90 10.29 10.54
N ALA A 41 -14.49 9.83 11.73
CA ALA A 41 -14.27 8.41 11.98
C ALA A 41 -15.57 7.59 11.84
N THR A 42 -16.68 8.08 12.40
CA THR A 42 -17.99 7.42 12.31
C THR A 42 -18.45 7.31 10.85
N LEU A 43 -18.35 8.41 10.08
CA LEU A 43 -18.70 8.41 8.65
C LEU A 43 -17.81 7.46 7.83
N SER A 44 -16.52 7.33 8.20
CA SER A 44 -15.57 6.42 7.52
C SER A 44 -15.87 4.95 7.83
N VAL A 45 -16.33 4.62 9.03
CA VAL A 45 -16.66 3.24 9.43
C VAL A 45 -18.07 2.83 8.99
N PHE A 46 -18.97 3.81 8.80
CA PHE A 46 -20.37 3.54 8.47
C PHE A 46 -20.56 2.63 7.25
N PRO A 47 -19.87 2.80 6.11
CA PRO A 47 -20.03 1.89 4.96
C PRO A 47 -19.70 0.42 5.28
N LEU A 48 -18.67 0.19 6.11
CA LEU A 48 -18.29 -1.15 6.55
C LEU A 48 -19.35 -1.75 7.48
N TYR A 49 -19.87 -0.97 8.41
CA TYR A 49 -20.98 -1.36 9.26
C TYR A 49 -22.22 -1.70 8.41
N TRP A 50 -22.57 -0.83 7.46
CA TRP A 50 -23.70 -1.03 6.57
C TRP A 50 -23.58 -2.29 5.73
N MET A 51 -22.38 -2.61 5.26
CA MET A 51 -22.09 -3.87 4.55
C MET A 51 -22.45 -5.09 5.42
N VAL A 52 -22.09 -5.07 6.72
CA VAL A 52 -22.44 -6.14 7.66
C VAL A 52 -23.95 -6.21 7.89
N VAL A 53 -24.61 -5.05 8.02
CA VAL A 53 -26.09 -5.00 8.18
C VAL A 53 -26.78 -5.68 7.02
N ILE A 54 -26.46 -5.31 5.78
CA ILE A 54 -27.10 -5.89 4.58
C ILE A 54 -26.72 -7.38 4.43
N ALA A 55 -25.44 -7.72 4.61
CA ALA A 55 -24.97 -9.11 4.53
C ALA A 55 -25.67 -10.06 5.52
N SER A 56 -26.19 -9.53 6.63
CA SER A 56 -26.85 -10.30 7.69
C SER A 56 -28.35 -10.40 7.57
N ARG A 57 -28.94 -9.84 6.50
CA ARG A 57 -30.41 -9.83 6.29
C ARG A 57 -30.84 -10.76 5.16
N THR A 58 -32.17 -10.93 5.02
CA THR A 58 -32.74 -11.56 3.83
C THR A 58 -32.69 -10.57 2.66
N ASN A 59 -32.68 -11.09 1.43
CA ASN A 59 -32.68 -10.22 0.25
C ASN A 59 -33.91 -9.30 0.21
N ALA A 60 -35.07 -9.78 0.60
CA ALA A 60 -36.31 -8.97 0.66
C ALA A 60 -36.15 -7.79 1.61
N SER A 61 -35.64 -8.02 2.82
CA SER A 61 -35.46 -6.96 3.82
C SER A 61 -34.32 -5.96 3.49
N ALA A 62 -33.43 -6.30 2.56
CA ALA A 62 -32.42 -5.38 2.08
C ALA A 62 -33.02 -4.23 1.21
N TYR A 63 -34.18 -4.43 0.66
CA TYR A 63 -34.91 -3.44 -0.16
C TYR A 63 -36.07 -2.73 0.58
N GLU A 64 -36.30 -3.06 1.85
CA GLU A 64 -37.36 -2.43 2.64
C GLU A 64 -37.05 -0.96 2.96
N TRP A 65 -38.14 -0.16 3.03
CA TRP A 65 -38.08 1.24 3.45
C TRP A 65 -39.01 1.46 4.65
N PRO A 66 -38.54 2.08 5.76
CA PRO A 66 -37.18 2.60 6.01
C PRO A 66 -36.15 1.48 6.16
N PRO A 67 -34.88 1.72 5.76
CA PRO A 67 -33.84 0.71 5.82
C PRO A 67 -33.57 0.29 7.26
N ALA A 68 -33.40 -0.98 7.48
CA ALA A 68 -33.08 -1.50 8.80
C ALA A 68 -31.64 -1.18 9.20
N LEU A 69 -31.47 -0.54 10.35
CA LEU A 69 -30.15 -0.05 10.82
C LEU A 69 -29.37 -1.11 11.62
N LEU A 70 -29.99 -2.20 12.08
CA LEU A 70 -29.34 -3.23 12.89
C LEU A 70 -29.07 -4.49 12.08
N PRO A 71 -27.99 -5.24 12.34
CA PRO A 71 -27.75 -6.54 11.73
C PRO A 71 -28.89 -7.51 11.95
N GLY A 72 -29.14 -8.38 10.95
CA GLY A 72 -30.10 -9.49 11.02
C GLY A 72 -29.45 -10.81 11.45
N GLY A 73 -30.20 -11.90 11.38
CA GLY A 73 -29.75 -13.25 11.77
C GLY A 73 -29.21 -14.11 10.63
N ASN A 74 -29.27 -13.65 9.37
CA ASN A 74 -29.01 -14.49 8.19
C ASN A 74 -27.57 -14.46 7.68
N LEU A 75 -26.60 -13.86 8.42
CA LEU A 75 -25.22 -13.75 7.95
C LEU A 75 -24.60 -15.12 7.61
N GLY A 76 -24.77 -16.11 8.47
CA GLY A 76 -24.23 -17.45 8.26
C GLY A 76 -24.81 -18.12 7.01
N GLU A 77 -26.12 -18.02 6.80
CA GLU A 77 -26.79 -18.54 5.61
C GLU A 77 -26.33 -17.85 4.32
N ASN A 78 -26.25 -16.52 4.33
CA ASN A 78 -25.78 -15.76 3.17
C ASN A 78 -24.31 -16.05 2.84
N VAL A 79 -23.46 -16.20 3.84
CA VAL A 79 -22.05 -16.63 3.68
C VAL A 79 -22.02 -18.03 3.05
N GLN A 80 -22.82 -18.98 3.57
CA GLN A 80 -22.87 -20.33 3.02
C GLN A 80 -23.34 -20.31 1.55
N ARG A 81 -24.36 -19.54 1.21
CA ARG A 81 -24.83 -19.37 -0.17
C ARG A 81 -23.76 -18.81 -1.11
N VAL A 82 -22.89 -17.90 -0.63
CA VAL A 82 -21.74 -17.42 -1.39
C VAL A 82 -20.72 -18.52 -1.60
N LEU A 83 -20.41 -19.31 -0.57
CA LEU A 83 -19.42 -20.39 -0.63
C LEU A 83 -19.89 -21.55 -1.53
N ASP A 84 -21.19 -21.85 -1.53
CA ASP A 84 -21.81 -22.91 -2.34
C ASP A 84 -22.06 -22.48 -3.80
N ASN A 85 -21.88 -21.19 -4.12
CA ASN A 85 -22.05 -20.68 -5.48
C ASN A 85 -20.88 -21.08 -6.37
N SER A 86 -21.06 -22.16 -7.15
CA SER A 86 -20.04 -22.71 -8.06
C SER A 86 -19.65 -21.74 -9.17
N ASP A 87 -20.57 -20.90 -9.65
CA ASP A 87 -20.34 -19.97 -10.75
C ASP A 87 -19.46 -18.80 -10.31
N ALA A 88 -19.63 -18.34 -9.07
CA ALA A 88 -18.81 -17.29 -8.49
C ALA A 88 -17.44 -17.80 -8.02
N ALA A 89 -17.34 -19.05 -7.60
CA ALA A 89 -16.11 -19.72 -7.15
C ALA A 89 -15.26 -18.83 -6.22
N ILE A 90 -15.89 -18.18 -5.22
CA ILE A 90 -15.28 -17.09 -4.43
C ILE A 90 -13.98 -17.49 -3.73
N LEU A 91 -13.87 -18.71 -3.19
CA LEU A 91 -12.65 -19.18 -2.53
C LEU A 91 -11.48 -19.28 -3.50
N LYS A 92 -11.73 -19.76 -4.72
CA LYS A 92 -10.74 -19.82 -5.78
C LYS A 92 -10.34 -18.40 -6.22
N GLY A 93 -11.33 -17.50 -6.34
CA GLY A 93 -11.11 -16.10 -6.62
C GLY A 93 -10.21 -15.41 -5.59
N ILE A 94 -10.43 -15.67 -4.30
CA ILE A 94 -9.59 -15.17 -3.20
C ILE A 94 -8.17 -15.73 -3.31
N PHE A 95 -8.02 -17.04 -3.53
CA PHE A 95 -6.71 -17.68 -3.70
C PHE A 95 -5.94 -17.10 -4.90
N ASN A 96 -6.58 -17.01 -6.06
CA ASN A 96 -5.97 -16.44 -7.26
C ASN A 96 -5.57 -14.97 -7.07
N SER A 97 -6.43 -14.16 -6.44
CA SER A 97 -6.09 -12.76 -6.12
C SER A 97 -4.94 -12.66 -5.14
N PHE A 98 -4.87 -13.54 -4.14
CA PHE A 98 -3.76 -13.56 -3.19
C PHE A 98 -2.45 -13.92 -3.89
N VAL A 99 -2.45 -14.93 -4.76
CA VAL A 99 -1.28 -15.33 -5.55
C VAL A 99 -0.88 -14.20 -6.50
N ALA A 100 -1.82 -13.60 -7.23
CA ALA A 100 -1.54 -12.53 -8.17
C ALA A 100 -1.02 -11.29 -7.46
N ALA A 101 -1.80 -10.71 -6.54
CA ALA A 101 -1.41 -9.51 -5.82
C ALA A 101 -0.13 -9.71 -5.00
N GLY A 102 0.03 -10.87 -4.34
CA GLY A 102 1.22 -11.21 -3.57
C GLY A 102 2.48 -11.29 -4.44
N THR A 103 2.42 -12.03 -5.56
CA THR A 103 3.56 -12.17 -6.49
C THR A 103 3.95 -10.82 -7.10
N ILE A 104 2.98 -10.05 -7.60
CA ILE A 104 3.22 -8.72 -8.16
C ILE A 104 3.85 -7.81 -7.10
N THR A 105 3.33 -7.83 -5.88
CA THR A 105 3.85 -7.01 -4.78
C THR A 105 5.30 -7.33 -4.44
N ILE A 106 5.61 -8.61 -4.23
CA ILE A 106 6.98 -9.04 -3.89
C ILE A 106 7.94 -8.67 -5.01
N SER A 107 7.56 -8.95 -6.26
CA SER A 107 8.36 -8.62 -7.45
C SER A 107 8.56 -7.10 -7.59
N THR A 108 7.48 -6.32 -7.51
CA THR A 108 7.55 -4.85 -7.60
C THR A 108 8.46 -4.27 -6.53
N VAL A 109 8.31 -4.66 -5.27
CA VAL A 109 9.16 -4.17 -4.18
C VAL A 109 10.63 -4.55 -4.41
N PHE A 110 10.89 -5.79 -4.78
CA PHE A 110 12.24 -6.30 -5.00
C PHE A 110 12.95 -5.57 -6.16
N PHE A 111 12.35 -5.54 -7.34
CA PHE A 111 12.95 -4.88 -8.49
C PHE A 111 13.03 -3.35 -8.33
N SER A 112 12.04 -2.75 -7.70
CA SER A 112 12.05 -1.31 -7.41
C SER A 112 13.14 -0.91 -6.42
N ALA A 113 13.41 -1.73 -5.39
CA ALA A 113 14.47 -1.47 -4.44
C ALA A 113 15.86 -1.52 -5.11
N ILE A 114 16.10 -2.55 -5.94
CA ILE A 114 17.38 -2.69 -6.68
C ILE A 114 17.56 -1.56 -7.69
N ALA A 115 16.54 -1.30 -8.52
CA ALA A 115 16.60 -0.25 -9.52
C ALA A 115 16.67 1.14 -8.87
N GLY A 116 15.88 1.38 -7.81
CA GLY A 116 15.92 2.63 -7.05
C GLY A 116 17.30 2.91 -6.46
N PHE A 117 17.95 1.91 -5.87
CA PHE A 117 19.34 2.02 -5.42
C PHE A 117 20.29 2.34 -6.57
N ALA A 118 20.19 1.60 -7.69
CA ALA A 118 21.04 1.84 -8.83
C ALA A 118 20.92 3.26 -9.39
N PHE A 119 19.68 3.75 -9.55
CA PHE A 119 19.40 5.11 -10.01
C PHE A 119 19.74 6.20 -8.98
N ALA A 120 19.81 5.89 -7.69
CA ALA A 120 20.16 6.84 -6.64
C ALA A 120 21.68 6.96 -6.46
N LYS A 121 22.39 5.83 -6.37
CA LYS A 121 23.76 5.76 -5.83
C LYS A 121 24.82 5.26 -6.82
N LEU A 122 24.42 4.61 -7.93
CA LEU A 122 25.40 4.14 -8.90
C LEU A 122 25.56 5.15 -10.06
N ARG A 123 26.80 5.23 -10.55
CA ARG A 123 27.15 6.05 -11.72
C ARG A 123 27.31 5.14 -12.93
N PHE A 124 26.42 5.28 -13.91
CA PHE A 124 26.50 4.56 -15.19
C PHE A 124 26.04 5.44 -16.34
N ARG A 125 26.50 5.13 -17.56
CA ARG A 125 26.16 5.89 -18.77
C ARG A 125 24.66 5.72 -19.08
N GLY A 126 23.99 6.83 -19.39
CA GLY A 126 22.56 6.80 -19.72
C GLY A 126 21.59 6.79 -18.51
N ARG A 127 22.08 6.84 -17.27
CA ARG A 127 21.26 6.82 -16.05
C ARG A 127 20.06 7.78 -16.11
N ASN A 128 20.33 9.03 -16.46
CA ASN A 128 19.27 10.06 -16.48
C ASN A 128 18.27 9.83 -17.63
N ALA A 129 18.75 9.43 -18.80
CA ALA A 129 17.88 9.13 -19.95
C ALA A 129 16.97 7.94 -19.65
N LEU A 130 17.48 6.86 -19.05
CA LEU A 130 16.68 5.71 -18.62
C LEU A 130 15.67 6.08 -17.55
N LEU A 131 16.08 6.91 -16.57
CA LEU A 131 15.14 7.37 -15.54
C LEU A 131 14.00 8.19 -16.15
N ILE A 132 14.32 9.11 -17.07
CA ILE A 132 13.31 9.91 -17.77
C ILE A 132 12.39 8.98 -18.59
N ALA A 133 12.94 8.00 -19.29
CA ALA A 133 12.13 7.03 -20.04
C ALA A 133 11.14 6.29 -19.11
N ILE A 134 11.58 5.82 -17.94
CA ILE A 134 10.70 5.19 -16.94
C ILE A 134 9.61 6.18 -16.47
N LEU A 135 9.96 7.43 -16.19
CA LEU A 135 8.98 8.44 -15.76
C LEU A 135 7.95 8.73 -16.88
N LEU A 136 8.39 8.78 -18.14
CA LEU A 136 7.49 8.96 -19.29
C LEU A 136 6.51 7.80 -19.43
N THR A 137 6.90 6.54 -19.14
CA THR A 137 5.96 5.41 -19.18
C THR A 137 4.83 5.56 -18.16
N MET A 138 5.06 6.23 -17.03
CA MET A 138 4.02 6.47 -16.02
C MET A 138 2.96 7.50 -16.47
N MET A 139 3.28 8.33 -17.46
CA MET A 139 2.34 9.33 -18.02
C MET A 139 1.36 8.70 -19.02
N ILE A 140 1.63 7.48 -19.47
CA ILE A 140 0.75 6.77 -20.40
C ILE A 140 -0.39 6.15 -19.60
N PRO A 141 -1.66 6.50 -19.87
CA PRO A 141 -2.80 5.85 -19.21
C PRO A 141 -2.79 4.34 -19.46
N VAL A 142 -2.90 3.56 -18.40
CA VAL A 142 -2.85 2.07 -18.47
C VAL A 142 -3.91 1.52 -19.44
N GLN A 143 -5.06 2.19 -19.54
CA GLN A 143 -6.17 1.82 -20.40
C GLN A 143 -5.81 1.78 -21.90
N LEU A 144 -4.85 2.59 -22.33
CA LEU A 144 -4.41 2.60 -23.74
C LEU A 144 -3.65 1.31 -24.11
N ASN A 145 -3.07 0.64 -23.14
CA ASN A 145 -2.30 -0.59 -23.36
C ASN A 145 -3.16 -1.86 -23.38
N ILE A 146 -4.44 -1.77 -23.08
CA ILE A 146 -5.31 -2.96 -22.91
C ILE A 146 -5.39 -3.77 -24.19
N VAL A 147 -5.68 -3.12 -25.34
CA VAL A 147 -5.85 -3.82 -26.62
C VAL A 147 -4.54 -4.48 -27.10
N PRO A 148 -3.39 -3.78 -27.16
CA PRO A 148 -2.14 -4.43 -27.53
C PRO A 148 -1.70 -5.52 -26.53
N LEU A 149 -1.93 -5.31 -25.23
CA LEU A 149 -1.59 -6.30 -24.21
C LEU A 149 -2.48 -7.55 -24.33
N TYR A 150 -3.77 -7.40 -24.61
CA TYR A 150 -4.68 -8.52 -24.83
C TYR A 150 -4.26 -9.34 -26.06
N ARG A 151 -3.88 -8.70 -27.17
CA ARG A 151 -3.34 -9.38 -28.34
C ARG A 151 -2.08 -10.19 -28.00
N LEU A 152 -1.18 -9.60 -27.23
CA LEU A 152 0.01 -10.31 -26.78
C LEU A 152 -0.34 -11.56 -25.95
N MET A 153 -1.37 -11.49 -25.09
CA MET A 153 -1.83 -12.66 -24.31
C MET A 153 -2.37 -13.76 -25.22
N ILE A 154 -3.07 -13.40 -26.31
CA ILE A 154 -3.52 -14.38 -27.33
C ILE A 154 -2.31 -15.06 -27.98
N GLU A 155 -1.34 -14.28 -28.47
CA GLU A 155 -0.15 -14.79 -29.16
C GLU A 155 0.70 -15.71 -28.25
N LEU A 156 0.77 -15.41 -26.95
CA LEU A 156 1.47 -16.22 -25.94
C LEU A 156 0.66 -17.45 -25.49
N GLY A 157 -0.62 -17.54 -25.85
CA GLY A 157 -1.52 -18.60 -25.36
C GLY A 157 -1.80 -18.51 -23.84
N TRP A 158 -1.82 -17.28 -23.28
CA TRP A 158 -1.98 -17.06 -21.85
C TRP A 158 -3.40 -16.64 -21.45
N LEU A 159 -4.36 -16.63 -22.38
CA LEU A 159 -5.76 -16.39 -22.00
C LEU A 159 -6.25 -17.46 -21.03
N ASN A 160 -7.05 -17.04 -20.06
CA ASN A 160 -7.55 -17.87 -18.95
C ASN A 160 -6.48 -18.45 -18.02
N ASP A 161 -5.24 -17.96 -18.11
CA ASP A 161 -4.15 -18.32 -17.20
C ASP A 161 -3.81 -17.13 -16.29
N ILE A 162 -3.59 -17.39 -15.01
CA ILE A 162 -3.24 -16.38 -14.01
C ILE A 162 -1.92 -15.65 -14.36
N LYS A 163 -1.07 -16.25 -15.21
CA LYS A 163 0.14 -15.60 -15.74
C LYS A 163 -0.17 -14.31 -16.49
N ALA A 164 -1.29 -14.29 -17.24
CA ALA A 164 -1.72 -13.07 -17.93
C ALA A 164 -2.03 -11.91 -16.98
N VAL A 165 -2.45 -12.23 -15.76
CA VAL A 165 -2.72 -11.23 -14.71
C VAL A 165 -1.44 -10.81 -13.99
N ILE A 166 -0.45 -11.68 -13.86
CA ILE A 166 0.74 -11.45 -13.03
C ILE A 166 1.89 -10.84 -13.85
N VAL A 167 2.28 -11.50 -14.94
CA VAL A 167 3.57 -11.23 -15.62
C VAL A 167 3.69 -9.79 -16.15
N PRO A 168 2.67 -9.18 -16.75
CA PRO A 168 2.77 -7.81 -17.26
C PRO A 168 3.05 -6.75 -16.18
N PHE A 169 2.78 -7.05 -14.92
CA PHE A 169 2.80 -6.09 -13.82
C PHE A 169 3.89 -6.35 -12.77
N LEU A 170 4.85 -7.22 -13.05
CA LEU A 170 5.94 -7.57 -12.12
C LEU A 170 6.88 -6.40 -11.80
N ILE A 171 6.93 -5.37 -12.64
CA ILE A 171 7.79 -4.19 -12.49
C ILE A 171 6.95 -2.92 -12.58
N SER A 172 7.21 -1.97 -11.68
CA SER A 172 6.49 -0.71 -11.59
C SER A 172 7.44 0.49 -11.73
N GLY A 173 7.17 1.38 -12.70
CA GLY A 173 7.88 2.65 -12.82
C GLY A 173 7.71 3.53 -11.59
N PHE A 174 6.51 3.58 -11.03
CA PHE A 174 6.23 4.29 -9.78
C PHE A 174 7.05 3.73 -8.61
N GLY A 175 7.11 2.39 -8.49
CA GLY A 175 7.91 1.74 -7.45
C GLY A 175 9.40 2.10 -7.56
N ILE A 176 9.97 2.09 -8.78
CA ILE A 176 11.37 2.49 -9.02
C ILE A 176 11.60 3.94 -8.61
N PHE A 177 10.70 4.84 -8.99
CA PHE A 177 10.79 6.25 -8.64
C PHE A 177 10.73 6.46 -7.11
N LEU A 178 9.74 5.85 -6.44
CA LEU A 178 9.56 5.94 -4.99
C LEU A 178 10.81 5.45 -4.25
N MET A 179 11.30 4.26 -4.59
CA MET A 179 12.48 3.68 -3.96
C MET A 179 13.74 4.51 -4.20
N ARG A 180 13.89 5.08 -5.39
CA ARG A 180 14.99 6.01 -5.67
C ARG A 180 14.92 7.26 -4.78
N GLN A 181 13.76 7.90 -4.68
CA GLN A 181 13.60 9.10 -3.86
C GLN A 181 13.88 8.81 -2.38
N TYR A 182 13.37 7.69 -1.89
CA TYR A 182 13.62 7.29 -0.52
C TYR A 182 15.10 6.94 -0.27
N THR A 183 15.77 6.28 -1.23
CA THR A 183 17.21 5.98 -1.13
C THR A 183 18.05 7.25 -1.05
N LEU A 184 17.72 8.29 -1.84
CA LEU A 184 18.42 9.58 -1.80
C LEU A 184 18.32 10.28 -0.44
N GLN A 185 17.17 10.13 0.23
CA GLN A 185 16.90 10.78 1.51
C GLN A 185 17.42 9.99 2.72
N SER A 186 17.38 8.66 2.66
CA SER A 186 17.61 7.79 3.82
C SER A 186 18.99 7.15 3.86
N VAL A 187 19.75 7.19 2.76
CA VAL A 187 21.07 6.58 2.67
C VAL A 187 22.11 7.66 2.30
N PRO A 188 22.87 8.21 3.26
CA PRO A 188 23.97 9.13 3.01
C PRO A 188 25.04 8.51 2.10
N ASP A 189 25.70 9.34 1.26
CA ASP A 189 26.75 8.86 0.35
C ASP A 189 27.99 8.37 1.12
N GLU A 190 28.26 8.97 2.27
CA GLU A 190 29.36 8.61 3.18
C GLU A 190 29.26 7.15 3.64
N LEU A 191 28.06 6.62 3.88
CA LEU A 191 27.87 5.20 4.23
C LEU A 191 28.24 4.28 3.07
N ILE A 192 27.96 4.70 1.84
CA ILE A 192 28.31 3.92 0.63
C ILE A 192 29.83 3.96 0.42
N GLU A 193 30.45 5.11 0.62
CA GLU A 193 31.90 5.30 0.47
C GLU A 193 32.66 4.51 1.54
N ALA A 194 32.26 4.58 2.80
CA ALA A 194 32.87 3.80 3.88
C ALA A 194 32.80 2.29 3.59
N ALA A 195 31.64 1.80 3.18
CA ALA A 195 31.48 0.39 2.83
C ALA A 195 32.36 -0.04 1.62
N ARG A 196 32.64 0.87 0.67
CA ARG A 196 33.59 0.63 -0.43
C ARG A 196 35.03 0.56 0.04
N VAL A 197 35.42 1.44 0.96
CA VAL A 197 36.75 1.41 1.59
C VAL A 197 36.98 0.10 2.34
N ASP A 198 35.91 -0.43 2.99
CA ASP A 198 35.91 -1.73 3.65
C ASP A 198 35.90 -2.92 2.65
N GLY A 199 36.00 -2.67 1.34
CA GLY A 199 36.03 -3.72 0.32
C GLY A 199 34.69 -4.39 0.01
N CYS A 200 33.56 -3.78 0.39
CA CYS A 200 32.24 -4.32 0.10
C CYS A 200 31.90 -4.21 -1.39
N SER A 201 31.45 -5.32 -1.99
CA SER A 201 30.87 -5.31 -3.33
C SER A 201 29.53 -4.54 -3.35
N THR A 202 29.12 -4.03 -4.52
CA THR A 202 27.85 -3.31 -4.70
C THR A 202 26.64 -4.09 -4.17
N TRP A 203 26.61 -5.43 -4.39
CA TRP A 203 25.55 -6.28 -3.87
C TRP A 203 25.57 -6.40 -2.34
N ARG A 204 26.76 -6.45 -1.74
CA ARG A 204 26.90 -6.47 -0.27
C ARG A 204 26.44 -5.15 0.33
N ILE A 205 26.78 -4.01 -0.29
CA ILE A 205 26.30 -2.67 0.10
C ILE A 205 24.76 -2.63 0.02
N PHE A 206 24.18 -3.07 -1.11
CA PHE A 206 22.74 -3.13 -1.23
C PHE A 206 22.09 -3.93 -0.10
N ARG A 207 22.54 -5.17 0.12
CA ARG A 207 21.93 -6.09 1.07
C ARG A 207 22.05 -5.64 2.53
N HIS A 208 23.20 -5.08 2.94
CA HIS A 208 23.48 -4.81 4.36
C HIS A 208 23.32 -3.34 4.76
N VAL A 209 23.38 -2.41 3.82
CA VAL A 209 23.25 -0.97 4.10
C VAL A 209 21.91 -0.45 3.55
N VAL A 210 21.67 -0.63 2.25
CA VAL A 210 20.54 0.01 1.56
C VAL A 210 19.23 -0.70 1.85
N ALA A 211 19.13 -2.00 1.66
CA ALA A 211 17.89 -2.74 1.83
C ALA A 211 17.29 -2.63 3.25
N PRO A 212 18.09 -2.67 4.35
CA PRO A 212 17.56 -2.38 5.68
C PRO A 212 17.01 -0.97 5.84
N ALA A 213 17.69 0.04 5.27
CA ALA A 213 17.23 1.43 5.29
C ALA A 213 15.93 1.64 4.48
N LEU A 214 15.71 0.84 3.44
CA LEU A 214 14.51 0.92 2.59
C LEU A 214 13.28 0.21 3.17
N ARG A 215 13.37 -0.50 4.30
CA ARG A 215 12.24 -1.27 4.87
C ARG A 215 10.95 -0.45 5.04
N PRO A 216 10.97 0.81 5.53
CA PRO A 216 9.74 1.58 5.66
C PRO A 216 9.09 1.87 4.30
N ALA A 217 9.88 2.31 3.30
CA ALA A 217 9.39 2.57 1.95
C ALA A 217 8.91 1.29 1.26
N ALA A 218 9.60 0.16 1.49
CA ALA A 218 9.22 -1.16 0.98
C ALA A 218 7.86 -1.61 1.53
N ALA A 219 7.59 -1.37 2.80
CA ALA A 219 6.30 -1.68 3.42
C ALA A 219 5.17 -0.83 2.83
N VAL A 220 5.40 0.47 2.63
CA VAL A 220 4.42 1.38 2.01
C VAL A 220 4.17 0.98 0.55
N LEU A 221 5.22 0.80 -0.25
CA LEU A 221 5.07 0.37 -1.65
C LEU A 221 4.39 -0.99 -1.74
N GLY A 222 4.75 -1.93 -0.88
CA GLY A 222 4.16 -3.26 -0.83
C GLY A 222 2.67 -3.20 -0.54
N LEU A 223 2.25 -2.42 0.46
CA LEU A 223 0.84 -2.26 0.77
C LEU A 223 0.06 -1.62 -0.38
N LEU A 224 0.56 -0.51 -0.95
CA LEU A 224 -0.11 0.17 -2.07
C LEU A 224 -0.24 -0.74 -3.27
N THR A 225 0.81 -1.50 -3.61
CA THR A 225 0.79 -2.45 -4.72
C THR A 225 -0.19 -3.59 -4.46
N PHE A 226 -0.17 -4.17 -3.25
CA PHE A 226 -1.10 -5.25 -2.90
C PHE A 226 -2.55 -4.77 -2.99
N MET A 227 -2.86 -3.61 -2.40
CA MET A 227 -4.21 -3.04 -2.47
C MET A 227 -4.65 -2.78 -3.91
N GLN A 228 -3.77 -2.26 -4.74
CA GLN A 228 -4.05 -2.00 -6.15
C GLN A 228 -4.44 -3.29 -6.89
N TYR A 229 -3.64 -4.33 -6.80
CA TYR A 229 -3.87 -5.57 -7.55
C TYR A 229 -4.90 -6.50 -6.89
N TRP A 230 -5.13 -6.40 -5.60
CA TRP A 230 -6.26 -7.05 -4.95
C TRP A 230 -7.61 -6.50 -5.43
N ASN A 231 -7.69 -5.21 -5.67
CA ASN A 231 -8.91 -4.54 -6.14
C ASN A 231 -8.98 -4.43 -7.68
N GLU A 232 -7.98 -4.95 -8.38
CA GLU A 232 -7.98 -4.90 -9.84
C GLU A 232 -9.06 -5.83 -10.41
N PHE A 233 -10.01 -5.23 -11.13
CA PHE A 233 -11.13 -5.92 -11.74
C PHE A 233 -10.99 -6.02 -13.25
N PHE A 234 -10.64 -4.90 -13.90
CA PHE A 234 -10.85 -4.72 -15.32
C PHE A 234 -9.98 -5.65 -16.17
N TRP A 235 -8.68 -5.71 -15.88
CA TRP A 235 -7.77 -6.57 -16.62
C TRP A 235 -8.04 -8.06 -16.41
N PRO A 236 -8.18 -8.57 -15.16
CA PRO A 236 -8.59 -9.96 -14.94
C PRO A 236 -9.92 -10.32 -15.61
N PHE A 237 -10.91 -9.43 -15.60
CA PHE A 237 -12.20 -9.66 -16.25
C PHE A 237 -12.09 -9.86 -17.77
N ILE A 238 -11.11 -9.21 -18.41
CA ILE A 238 -10.88 -9.34 -19.85
C ILE A 238 -10.12 -10.63 -20.19
N VAL A 239 -9.08 -10.98 -19.42
CA VAL A 239 -8.16 -12.07 -19.77
C VAL A 239 -8.53 -13.42 -19.16
N LEU A 240 -9.35 -13.45 -18.11
CA LEU A 240 -9.86 -14.65 -17.45
C LEU A 240 -11.37 -14.80 -17.77
N ALA A 241 -11.69 -15.04 -19.04
CA ALA A 241 -13.08 -15.21 -19.48
C ALA A 241 -13.69 -16.53 -19.02
N ASP A 242 -12.89 -17.53 -18.65
CA ASP A 242 -13.34 -18.80 -18.10
C ASP A 242 -13.77 -18.63 -16.63
N PRO A 243 -15.04 -18.89 -16.29
CA PRO A 243 -15.54 -18.79 -14.92
C PRO A 243 -14.82 -19.69 -13.91
N SER A 244 -14.15 -20.74 -14.41
CA SER A 244 -13.42 -21.70 -13.54
C SER A 244 -12.17 -21.12 -12.92
N ASN A 245 -11.68 -19.96 -13.36
CA ASN A 245 -10.40 -19.37 -12.89
C ASN A 245 -10.48 -17.87 -12.56
N PRO A 246 -11.46 -17.39 -11.78
CA PRO A 246 -11.66 -15.98 -11.52
C PRO A 246 -10.60 -15.41 -10.56
N THR A 247 -10.50 -14.07 -10.52
CA THR A 247 -10.00 -13.33 -9.35
C THR A 247 -11.17 -12.99 -8.43
N VAL A 248 -10.90 -12.52 -7.20
CA VAL A 248 -11.96 -12.18 -6.24
C VAL A 248 -12.93 -11.12 -6.77
N GLN A 249 -12.43 -10.13 -7.50
CA GLN A 249 -13.27 -9.08 -8.08
C GLN A 249 -14.15 -9.61 -9.23
N VAL A 250 -13.64 -10.56 -10.02
CA VAL A 250 -14.42 -11.25 -11.05
C VAL A 250 -15.48 -12.14 -10.41
N SER A 251 -15.15 -12.88 -9.33
CA SER A 251 -16.10 -13.65 -8.55
C SER A 251 -17.25 -12.78 -7.99
N LEU A 252 -16.94 -11.63 -7.42
CA LEU A 252 -17.95 -10.69 -6.92
C LEU A 252 -18.84 -10.16 -8.05
N LYS A 253 -18.29 -9.92 -9.24
CA LYS A 253 -19.09 -9.54 -10.41
C LYS A 253 -20.07 -10.64 -10.82
N THR A 254 -19.68 -11.91 -10.70
CA THR A 254 -20.54 -13.05 -11.03
C THR A 254 -21.72 -13.19 -10.05
N LEU A 255 -21.50 -12.88 -8.75
CA LEU A 255 -22.60 -12.81 -7.77
C LEU A 255 -23.64 -11.74 -8.11
N ASN A 256 -23.24 -10.67 -8.81
CA ASN A 256 -24.10 -9.59 -9.25
C ASN A 256 -24.57 -9.83 -10.69
N SER A 257 -25.45 -10.80 -10.91
CA SER A 257 -26.00 -11.08 -12.23
C SER A 257 -27.03 -10.04 -12.66
N ALA A 258 -27.15 -9.83 -13.99
CA ALA A 258 -28.08 -8.84 -14.53
C ALA A 258 -29.57 -9.18 -14.32
N TYR A 259 -29.90 -10.47 -14.09
CA TYR A 259 -31.27 -10.95 -14.02
C TYR A 259 -31.80 -11.17 -12.60
N HIS A 260 -30.89 -11.32 -11.63
CA HIS A 260 -31.26 -11.52 -10.23
C HIS A 260 -30.21 -10.90 -9.31
N GLN A 261 -30.59 -9.82 -8.66
CA GLN A 261 -29.72 -9.15 -7.70
C GLN A 261 -30.09 -9.58 -6.28
N ASP A 262 -29.26 -10.42 -5.70
CA ASP A 262 -29.34 -10.75 -4.29
C ASP A 262 -28.35 -9.89 -3.51
N LEU A 263 -28.81 -8.74 -3.02
CA LEU A 263 -27.99 -7.80 -2.28
C LEU A 263 -27.38 -8.45 -1.04
N ALA A 264 -28.12 -9.27 -0.31
CA ALA A 264 -27.63 -9.93 0.89
C ALA A 264 -26.43 -10.85 0.56
N GLN A 265 -26.53 -11.63 -0.52
CA GLN A 265 -25.46 -12.50 -0.99
C GLN A 265 -24.26 -11.69 -1.53
N ILE A 266 -24.50 -10.63 -2.32
CA ILE A 266 -23.45 -9.75 -2.84
C ILE A 266 -22.66 -9.11 -1.69
N PHE A 267 -23.35 -8.56 -0.69
CA PHE A 267 -22.70 -7.94 0.46
C PHE A 267 -21.98 -8.96 1.35
N ALA A 268 -22.51 -10.19 1.49
CA ALA A 268 -21.81 -11.27 2.18
C ALA A 268 -20.51 -11.67 1.44
N GLY A 269 -20.56 -11.79 0.10
CA GLY A 269 -19.37 -12.02 -0.73
C GLY A 269 -18.35 -10.89 -0.61
N THR A 270 -18.80 -9.64 -0.64
CA THR A 270 -17.95 -8.46 -0.46
C THR A 270 -17.31 -8.44 0.92
N LEU A 271 -18.05 -8.82 1.97
CA LEU A 271 -17.50 -8.95 3.33
C LEU A 271 -16.36 -9.96 3.37
N ILE A 272 -16.57 -11.16 2.81
CA ILE A 272 -15.53 -12.20 2.72
C ILE A 272 -14.32 -11.70 1.94
N ALA A 273 -14.52 -11.04 0.80
CA ALA A 273 -13.45 -10.51 -0.03
C ALA A 273 -12.66 -9.36 0.63
N THR A 274 -13.27 -8.65 1.58
CA THR A 274 -12.63 -7.54 2.30
C THR A 274 -11.74 -8.04 3.46
N LEU A 275 -12.02 -9.21 4.04
CA LEU A 275 -11.28 -9.73 5.20
C LEU A 275 -9.77 -9.86 4.97
N PRO A 276 -9.26 -10.44 3.85
CA PRO A 276 -7.82 -10.53 3.64
C PRO A 276 -7.14 -9.15 3.57
N LEU A 277 -7.79 -8.17 2.95
CA LEU A 277 -7.28 -6.81 2.86
C LEU A 277 -7.24 -6.13 4.24
N ALA A 278 -8.28 -6.32 5.06
CA ALA A 278 -8.32 -5.80 6.43
C ALA A 278 -7.21 -6.41 7.30
N VAL A 279 -6.97 -7.72 7.17
CA VAL A 279 -5.87 -8.40 7.88
C VAL A 279 -4.51 -7.82 7.48
N ILE A 280 -4.26 -7.66 6.18
CA ILE A 280 -3.00 -7.09 5.69
C ILE A 280 -2.84 -5.65 6.18
N PHE A 281 -3.90 -4.84 6.14
CA PHE A 281 -3.86 -3.47 6.66
C PHE A 281 -3.48 -3.44 8.15
N VAL A 282 -4.08 -4.29 8.98
CA VAL A 282 -3.75 -4.37 10.41
C VAL A 282 -2.31 -4.81 10.65
N LEU A 283 -1.80 -5.77 9.86
CA LEU A 283 -0.41 -6.23 9.98
C LEU A 283 0.61 -5.14 9.61
N PHE A 284 0.30 -4.30 8.61
CA PHE A 284 1.21 -3.27 8.13
C PHE A 284 0.92 -1.86 8.69
N PHE A 285 -0.11 -1.69 9.49
CA PHE A 285 -0.54 -0.39 10.05
C PHE A 285 0.59 0.37 10.77
N ARG A 286 1.37 -0.32 11.59
CA ARG A 286 2.48 0.30 12.33
C ARG A 286 3.60 0.81 11.41
N GLN A 287 3.88 0.09 10.32
CA GLN A 287 4.88 0.49 9.33
C GLN A 287 4.44 1.73 8.55
N ILE A 288 3.15 1.83 8.25
CA ILE A 288 2.56 2.99 7.56
C ILE A 288 2.71 4.25 8.42
N ILE A 289 2.31 4.19 9.69
CA ILE A 289 2.41 5.35 10.59
C ILE A 289 3.86 5.80 10.73
N ARG A 290 4.81 4.89 10.91
CA ARG A 290 6.24 5.24 10.99
C ARG A 290 6.72 5.92 9.72
N GLY A 291 6.41 5.38 8.54
CA GLY A 291 6.81 5.95 7.26
C GLY A 291 6.26 7.35 7.01
N ILE A 292 5.01 7.63 7.43
CA ILE A 292 4.39 8.96 7.31
C ILE A 292 5.04 9.93 8.29
N MET A 293 5.31 9.52 9.53
CA MET A 293 5.90 10.39 10.56
C MET A 293 7.35 10.75 10.27
N GLU A 294 8.15 9.83 9.74
CA GLU A 294 9.54 10.11 9.34
C GLU A 294 9.64 11.08 8.15
N GLY A 295 8.63 11.11 7.27
CA GLY A 295 8.52 12.08 6.17
C GLY A 295 8.00 13.46 6.60
N GLY A 296 7.24 13.55 7.69
CA GLY A 296 6.59 14.78 8.15
C GLY A 296 7.40 15.64 9.13
N VAL A 297 8.47 15.10 9.73
CA VAL A 297 9.26 15.80 10.77
C VAL A 297 10.45 16.60 10.20
N LYS A 298 10.65 16.60 8.88
CA LYS A 298 11.73 17.34 8.19
C LYS A 298 11.22 18.63 7.52
N GLY A 299 10.15 19.24 8.04
CA GLY A 299 9.67 20.57 7.65
C GLY A 299 9.98 21.60 8.73
#